data_264ff0d7ef1c03de440223cdd63b4788
#
_entry.id   264ff0d7ef1c03de440223cdd63b4788
#
_cell.length_a   1.000
_cell.length_b   1.000
_cell.length_c   1.000
_cell.angle_alpha   90.00
_cell.angle_beta   90.00
_cell.angle_gamma   90.00
#
_symmetry.space_group_name_H-M   'P 1'
#
loop_
_entity.id
_entity.type
_entity.pdbx_description
1 polymer ?
#
loop_
_entity_poly.entity_id
_entity_poly.type
_entity_poly.pdbx_seq_one_letter_code
_entity_poly.pdbx_strand_id
1 'polypeptide(L)'
;QRRVFECQVALAKELGKPLFMHCREATADLASILERQQPLGVDGVVHCFTGTRKEAETFLGMGLHIGVTGWICDDREGRSAQVSEAVAAVPAGKLMVETDAPYLTPRTIRPNRVRPWRNEPCLLPHVMSKVAQARNQPMEDLATEALATTQEFFNIELT
;
A
#
# COMPACT_ATOMS: atom_id res chain seq x y z
N GLN A 1 10.33 19.31 4.50
CA GLN A 1 9.35 18.24 4.39
C GLN A 1 8.83 17.81 5.78
N ARG A 2 9.69 17.41 6.76
CA ARG A 2 9.30 16.90 8.08
C ARG A 2 8.30 17.79 8.81
N ARG A 3 8.60 19.10 8.97
CA ARG A 3 7.71 20.07 9.61
C ARG A 3 6.35 20.18 8.91
N VAL A 4 6.33 20.17 7.59
CA VAL A 4 5.07 20.22 6.81
C VAL A 4 4.26 18.96 7.06
N PHE A 5 4.89 17.79 7.07
CA PHE A 5 4.22 16.53 7.36
C PHE A 5 3.64 16.50 8.78
N GLU A 6 4.36 16.98 9.80
CA GLU A 6 3.83 17.14 11.17
C GLU A 6 2.56 18.00 11.20
N CYS A 7 2.54 19.12 10.45
CA CYS A 7 1.35 19.96 10.32
C CYS A 7 0.19 19.23 9.62
N GLN A 8 0.48 18.42 8.60
CA GLN A 8 -0.55 17.63 7.90
C GLN A 8 -1.13 16.54 8.80
N VAL A 9 -0.31 15.87 9.61
CA VAL A 9 -0.80 14.90 10.59
C VAL A 9 -1.71 15.57 11.62
N ALA A 10 -1.31 16.72 12.15
CA ALA A 10 -2.14 17.48 13.10
C ALA A 10 -3.48 17.90 12.49
N LEU A 11 -3.46 18.37 11.24
CA LEU A 11 -4.67 18.75 10.50
C LEU A 11 -5.60 17.55 10.26
N ALA A 12 -5.04 16.39 9.88
CA ALA A 12 -5.82 15.17 9.67
C ALA A 12 -6.54 14.74 10.97
N LYS A 13 -5.85 14.82 12.10
CA LYS A 13 -6.43 14.55 13.44
C LYS A 13 -7.55 15.52 13.76
N GLU A 14 -7.37 16.81 13.52
CA GLU A 14 -8.39 17.86 13.75
C GLU A 14 -9.63 17.62 12.90
N LEU A 15 -9.45 17.24 11.65
CA LEU A 15 -10.55 17.01 10.70
C LEU A 15 -11.15 15.60 10.76
N GLY A 16 -10.58 14.68 11.54
CA GLY A 16 -10.99 13.27 11.59
C GLY A 16 -10.85 12.57 10.24
N LYS A 17 -9.80 12.89 9.44
CA LYS A 17 -9.59 12.35 8.11
C LYS A 17 -8.42 11.37 8.08
N PRO A 18 -8.52 10.25 7.32
CA PRO A 18 -7.43 9.31 7.19
C PRO A 18 -6.21 9.93 6.49
N LEU A 19 -5.03 9.42 6.83
CA LEU A 19 -3.76 9.81 6.25
C LEU A 19 -3.39 8.89 5.07
N PHE A 20 -3.23 9.46 3.89
CA PHE A 20 -2.70 8.75 2.71
C PHE A 20 -1.25 9.20 2.50
N MET A 21 -0.28 8.34 2.87
CA MET A 21 1.11 8.74 3.06
C MET A 21 2.03 8.09 2.04
N HIS A 22 2.93 8.88 1.45
CA HIS A 22 4.02 8.39 0.62
C HIS A 22 5.29 8.23 1.45
N CYS A 23 5.95 7.07 1.35
CA CYS A 23 7.22 6.79 2.00
C CYS A 23 8.22 6.16 1.03
N ARG A 24 9.28 6.87 0.70
CA ARG A 24 10.40 6.35 -0.09
C ARG A 24 11.72 6.73 0.56
N GLU A 25 12.50 5.72 0.97
CA GLU A 25 13.81 5.89 1.62
C GLU A 25 13.76 6.81 2.87
N ALA A 26 12.60 6.85 3.56
CA ALA A 26 12.34 7.76 4.67
C ALA A 26 11.61 7.10 5.84
N THR A 27 11.65 5.77 5.95
CA THR A 27 10.89 4.99 6.95
C THR A 27 11.17 5.46 8.37
N ALA A 28 12.43 5.67 8.74
CA ALA A 28 12.79 6.11 10.09
C ALA A 28 12.24 7.49 10.43
N ASP A 29 12.27 8.43 9.49
CA ASP A 29 11.72 9.77 9.66
C ASP A 29 10.20 9.75 9.79
N LEU A 30 9.53 9.02 8.89
CA LEU A 30 8.08 8.87 8.89
C LEU A 30 7.62 8.23 10.21
N ALA A 31 8.22 7.12 10.59
CA ALA A 31 7.89 6.42 11.84
C ALA A 31 8.10 7.33 13.06
N SER A 32 9.25 7.99 13.17
CA SER A 32 9.55 8.88 14.29
C SER A 32 8.55 10.04 14.43
N ILE A 33 8.09 10.61 13.30
CA ILE A 33 7.07 11.68 13.34
C ILE A 33 5.73 11.11 13.82
N LEU A 34 5.30 9.98 13.28
CA LEU A 34 4.03 9.35 13.65
C LEU A 34 4.02 8.88 15.11
N GLU A 35 5.14 8.34 15.62
CA GLU A 35 5.30 7.97 17.04
C GLU A 35 5.08 9.16 17.99
N ARG A 36 5.65 10.32 17.67
CA ARG A 36 5.45 11.55 18.47
C ARG A 36 4.02 12.08 18.42
N GLN A 37 3.24 11.68 17.41
CA GLN A 37 1.87 12.11 17.23
C GLN A 37 0.83 11.11 17.78
N GLN A 38 1.30 10.00 18.39
CA GLN A 38 0.39 9.00 18.98
C GLN A 38 -0.39 9.53 20.18
N PRO A 39 -1.63 9.09 20.41
CA PRO A 39 -2.43 8.30 19.47
C PRO A 39 -2.83 9.14 18.24
N LEU A 40 -2.79 8.51 17.07
CA LEU A 40 -3.16 9.22 15.81
C LEU A 40 -4.64 9.62 15.82
N GLY A 41 -5.51 8.74 16.33
CA GLY A 41 -6.96 8.97 16.39
C GLY A 41 -7.64 9.00 15.00
N VAL A 42 -6.87 8.73 13.94
CA VAL A 42 -7.33 8.60 12.56
C VAL A 42 -6.58 7.44 11.89
N ASP A 43 -7.20 6.83 10.90
CA ASP A 43 -6.55 5.80 10.10
C ASP A 43 -5.43 6.36 9.23
N GLY A 44 -4.50 5.50 8.85
CA GLY A 44 -3.42 5.87 7.94
C GLY A 44 -2.99 4.70 7.07
N VAL A 45 -2.59 4.98 5.84
CA VAL A 45 -2.01 4.01 4.92
C VAL A 45 -0.68 4.51 4.37
N VAL A 46 0.32 3.64 4.38
CA VAL A 46 1.56 3.87 3.62
C VAL A 46 1.33 3.34 2.22
N HIS A 47 1.02 4.27 1.31
CA HIS A 47 0.72 3.99 -0.08
C HIS A 47 1.97 3.63 -0.87
N CYS A 48 1.80 2.81 -1.91
CA CYS A 48 2.89 2.37 -2.81
C CYS A 48 4.10 1.86 -2.01
N PHE A 49 3.85 0.97 -1.07
CA PHE A 49 4.89 0.44 -0.19
C PHE A 49 5.94 -0.35 -0.98
N THR A 50 7.20 0.00 -0.81
CA THR A 50 8.35 -0.61 -1.48
C THR A 50 9.43 -1.08 -0.51
N GLY A 51 9.15 -1.03 0.79
CA GLY A 51 10.10 -1.34 1.86
C GLY A 51 10.25 -2.83 2.15
N THR A 52 11.02 -3.10 3.19
CA THR A 52 11.26 -4.43 3.74
C THR A 52 10.11 -4.91 4.62
N ARG A 53 10.07 -6.20 4.92
CA ARG A 53 9.15 -6.78 5.91
C ARG A 53 9.24 -6.07 7.27
N LYS A 54 10.45 -5.79 7.75
CA LYS A 54 10.65 -5.10 9.03
C LYS A 54 10.06 -3.69 9.03
N GLU A 55 10.16 -2.96 7.93
CA GLU A 55 9.56 -1.64 7.78
C GLU A 55 8.02 -1.73 7.75
N ALA A 56 7.47 -2.72 7.06
CA ALA A 56 6.03 -2.99 7.09
C ALA A 56 5.54 -3.30 8.51
N GLU A 57 6.24 -4.18 9.23
CA GLU A 57 5.93 -4.52 10.63
C GLU A 57 5.98 -3.28 11.55
N THR A 58 6.89 -2.34 11.31
CA THR A 58 6.96 -1.06 12.04
C THR A 58 5.68 -0.24 11.84
N PHE A 59 5.22 -0.07 10.61
CA PHE A 59 4.00 0.69 10.33
C PHE A 59 2.73 -0.04 10.81
N LEU A 60 2.67 -1.35 10.64
CA LEU A 60 1.57 -2.18 11.16
C LEU A 60 1.47 -2.11 12.69
N GLY A 61 2.60 -2.07 13.40
CA GLY A 61 2.67 -1.87 14.85
C GLY A 61 2.12 -0.52 15.32
N MET A 62 2.07 0.47 14.44
CA MET A 62 1.43 1.78 14.68
C MET A 62 -0.07 1.80 14.29
N GLY A 63 -0.64 0.66 13.86
CA GLY A 63 -2.01 0.53 13.42
C GLY A 63 -2.26 0.92 11.96
N LEU A 64 -1.22 1.26 11.19
CA LEU A 64 -1.34 1.69 9.80
C LEU A 64 -1.67 0.54 8.85
N HIS A 65 -2.16 0.90 7.67
CA HIS A 65 -2.38 0.02 6.54
C HIS A 65 -1.21 0.10 5.55
N ILE A 66 -1.09 -0.92 4.72
CA ILE A 66 -0.07 -1.03 3.66
C ILE A 66 -0.75 -1.07 2.30
N GLY A 67 -0.44 -0.11 1.44
CA GLY A 67 -0.91 -0.04 0.05
C GLY A 67 0.12 -0.63 -0.91
N VAL A 68 -0.32 -1.52 -1.80
CA VAL A 68 0.54 -2.28 -2.72
C VAL A 68 0.19 -1.97 -4.16
N THR A 69 1.19 -1.56 -4.93
CA THR A 69 1.07 -1.18 -6.34
C THR A 69 1.70 -2.20 -7.30
N GLY A 70 1.72 -1.86 -8.57
CA GLY A 70 2.43 -2.61 -9.61
C GLY A 70 3.94 -2.79 -9.38
N TRP A 71 4.51 -2.19 -8.33
CA TRP A 71 5.90 -2.46 -7.93
C TRP A 71 6.13 -3.93 -7.57
N ILE A 72 5.15 -4.60 -6.96
CA ILE A 72 5.23 -6.05 -6.69
C ILE A 72 5.31 -6.89 -7.97
N CYS A 73 4.92 -6.32 -9.11
CA CYS A 73 4.98 -6.93 -10.43
C CYS A 73 6.29 -6.65 -11.18
N ASP A 74 7.26 -5.95 -10.57
CA ASP A 74 8.52 -5.60 -11.24
C ASP A 74 9.45 -6.83 -11.27
N ASP A 75 9.57 -7.44 -12.44
CA ASP A 75 10.37 -8.63 -12.70
C ASP A 75 11.88 -8.35 -12.88
N ARG A 76 12.31 -7.11 -12.76
CA ARG A 76 13.72 -6.75 -12.74
C ARG A 76 14.36 -7.21 -11.43
N GLU A 77 15.61 -7.60 -11.51
CA GLU A 77 16.37 -8.25 -10.44
C GLU A 77 16.17 -7.59 -9.05
N GLY A 78 15.70 -8.41 -8.10
CA GLY A 78 15.57 -8.05 -6.68
C GLY A 78 14.44 -7.11 -6.29
N ARG A 79 13.76 -6.44 -7.26
CA ARG A 79 12.81 -5.37 -6.94
C ARG A 79 11.51 -5.83 -6.29
N SER A 80 10.92 -6.90 -6.80
CA SER A 80 9.64 -7.39 -6.27
C SER A 80 9.79 -8.35 -5.08
N ALA A 81 10.96 -8.96 -4.91
CA ALA A 81 11.17 -9.98 -3.88
C ALA A 81 10.95 -9.42 -2.47
N GLN A 82 11.56 -8.28 -2.17
CA GLN A 82 11.43 -7.59 -0.87
C GLN A 82 9.98 -7.23 -0.55
N VAL A 83 9.26 -6.66 -1.53
CA VAL A 83 7.86 -6.30 -1.36
C VAL A 83 6.98 -7.53 -1.21
N SER A 84 7.25 -8.61 -1.96
CA SER A 84 6.51 -9.87 -1.84
C SER A 84 6.65 -10.49 -0.45
N GLU A 85 7.85 -10.46 0.12
CA GLU A 85 8.10 -10.92 1.49
C GLU A 85 7.36 -10.05 2.53
N ALA A 86 7.38 -8.73 2.35
CA ALA A 86 6.66 -7.82 3.22
C ALA A 86 5.14 -8.05 3.17
N VAL A 87 4.58 -8.17 1.96
CA VAL A 87 3.14 -8.36 1.70
C VAL A 87 2.64 -9.68 2.28
N ALA A 88 3.44 -10.74 2.23
CA ALA A 88 3.10 -12.04 2.83
C ALA A 88 2.88 -11.95 4.36
N ALA A 89 3.46 -10.95 5.02
CA ALA A 89 3.36 -10.75 6.47
C ALA A 89 2.27 -9.75 6.88
N VAL A 90 1.64 -9.05 5.93
CA VAL A 90 0.57 -8.09 6.24
C VAL A 90 -0.69 -8.85 6.69
N PRO A 91 -1.24 -8.56 7.88
CA PRO A 91 -2.46 -9.24 8.35
C PRO A 91 -3.69 -8.85 7.52
N ALA A 92 -4.72 -9.70 7.59
CA ALA A 92 -6.04 -9.39 7.05
C ALA A 92 -6.57 -8.06 7.61
N GLY A 93 -7.27 -7.29 6.78
CA GLY A 93 -7.80 -5.98 7.16
C GLY A 93 -6.75 -4.86 7.26
N LYS A 94 -5.49 -5.10 6.83
CA LYS A 94 -4.43 -4.10 6.82
C LYS A 94 -3.78 -3.92 5.45
N LEU A 95 -4.27 -4.61 4.43
CA LEU A 95 -3.75 -4.55 3.08
C LEU A 95 -4.73 -3.86 2.13
N MET A 96 -4.22 -2.94 1.33
CA MET A 96 -4.92 -2.35 0.18
C MET A 96 -4.15 -2.62 -1.09
N VAL A 97 -4.85 -2.74 -2.21
CA VAL A 97 -4.25 -2.92 -3.54
C VAL A 97 -4.63 -1.74 -4.42
N GLU A 98 -3.63 -1.16 -5.06
CA GLU A 98 -3.77 0.07 -5.82
C GLU A 98 -2.95 0.05 -7.13
N THR A 99 -3.20 0.98 -8.02
CA THR A 99 -2.52 1.02 -9.32
C THR A 99 -1.35 1.98 -9.37
N ASP A 100 -1.45 3.14 -8.73
CA ASP A 100 -0.58 4.31 -8.90
C ASP A 100 -0.52 4.79 -10.37
N ALA A 101 -1.63 4.59 -11.12
CA ALA A 101 -1.71 5.03 -12.50
C ALA A 101 -1.45 6.55 -12.64
N PRO A 102 -0.75 7.00 -13.67
CA PRO A 102 -0.31 6.32 -14.89
C PRO A 102 1.03 5.60 -14.78
N TYR A 103 1.59 5.48 -13.59
CA TYR A 103 2.88 4.85 -13.30
C TYR A 103 2.72 3.37 -12.96
N LEU A 104 3.83 2.66 -12.82
CA LEU A 104 3.92 1.29 -12.30
C LEU A 104 3.08 0.25 -13.06
N THR A 105 3.02 0.36 -14.39
CA THR A 105 2.39 -0.67 -15.24
C THR A 105 2.91 -2.07 -14.87
N PRO A 106 2.02 -3.02 -14.52
CA PRO A 106 2.43 -4.35 -14.09
C PRO A 106 3.29 -5.06 -15.14
N ARG A 107 4.53 -5.42 -14.77
CA ARG A 107 5.48 -6.05 -15.69
C ARG A 107 5.20 -7.55 -15.90
N THR A 108 4.29 -8.12 -15.13
CA THR A 108 3.77 -9.47 -15.33
C THR A 108 2.91 -9.64 -16.57
N ILE A 109 2.45 -8.54 -17.19
CA ILE A 109 1.70 -8.58 -18.45
C ILE A 109 2.60 -9.10 -19.57
N ARG A 110 2.21 -10.22 -20.18
CA ARG A 110 2.99 -10.92 -21.21
C ARG A 110 2.13 -11.21 -22.44
N PRO A 111 2.69 -11.26 -23.64
CA PRO A 111 4.08 -10.91 -23.96
C PRO A 111 4.30 -9.38 -23.85
N ASN A 112 5.56 -8.95 -23.68
CA ASN A 112 5.90 -7.53 -23.45
C ASN A 112 5.30 -6.57 -24.50
N ARG A 113 5.08 -7.03 -25.75
CA ARG A 113 4.51 -6.22 -26.83
C ARG A 113 3.06 -5.80 -26.61
N VAL A 114 2.30 -6.51 -25.73
CA VAL A 114 0.92 -6.17 -25.40
C VAL A 114 0.80 -5.41 -24.09
N ARG A 115 1.90 -5.28 -23.35
CA ARG A 115 1.92 -4.49 -22.13
C ARG A 115 1.86 -3.01 -22.47
N PRO A 116 0.83 -2.27 -21.99
CA PRO A 116 0.75 -0.84 -22.25
C PRO A 116 1.94 -0.13 -21.58
N TRP A 117 2.40 0.94 -22.20
CA TRP A 117 3.47 1.75 -21.62
C TRP A 117 2.97 2.59 -20.44
N ARG A 118 1.67 2.91 -20.40
CA ARG A 118 0.97 3.67 -19.36
C ARG A 118 0.09 2.74 -18.54
N ASN A 119 0.15 2.86 -17.22
CA ASN A 119 -0.74 2.13 -16.31
C ASN A 119 -2.14 2.75 -16.30
N GLU A 120 -3.15 1.91 -16.09
CA GLU A 120 -4.55 2.29 -16.01
C GLU A 120 -5.25 1.47 -14.90
N PRO A 121 -6.35 1.98 -14.30
CA PRO A 121 -7.07 1.27 -13.24
C PRO A 121 -7.53 -0.14 -13.63
N CYS A 122 -7.88 -0.38 -14.90
CA CYS A 122 -8.28 -1.69 -15.40
C CYS A 122 -7.17 -2.77 -15.29
N LEU A 123 -5.92 -2.38 -15.02
CA LEU A 123 -4.80 -3.29 -14.82
C LEU A 123 -4.62 -3.76 -13.37
N LEU A 124 -5.45 -3.28 -12.44
CA LEU A 124 -5.43 -3.69 -11.03
C LEU A 124 -5.46 -5.21 -10.82
N PRO A 125 -6.20 -6.02 -11.60
CA PRO A 125 -6.20 -7.48 -11.45
C PRO A 125 -4.81 -8.13 -11.57
N HIS A 126 -3.89 -7.54 -12.31
CA HIS A 126 -2.50 -8.04 -12.41
C HIS A 126 -1.71 -7.83 -11.10
N VAL A 127 -1.93 -6.71 -10.43
CA VAL A 127 -1.35 -6.44 -9.09
C VAL A 127 -1.97 -7.41 -8.09
N MET A 128 -3.30 -7.52 -8.08
CA MET A 128 -4.06 -8.42 -7.21
C MET A 128 -3.58 -9.86 -7.33
N SER A 129 -3.41 -10.37 -8.55
CA SER A 129 -2.89 -11.72 -8.78
C SER A 129 -1.51 -11.93 -8.19
N LYS A 130 -0.63 -10.92 -8.27
CA LYS A 130 0.72 -11.02 -7.72
C LYS A 130 0.74 -10.97 -6.19
N VAL A 131 -0.11 -10.15 -5.60
CA VAL A 131 -0.32 -10.10 -4.14
C VAL A 131 -0.87 -11.43 -3.64
N ALA A 132 -1.88 -12.01 -4.31
CA ALA A 132 -2.46 -13.30 -3.97
C ALA A 132 -1.40 -14.42 -3.98
N GLN A 133 -0.53 -14.44 -4.99
CA GLN A 133 0.61 -15.37 -5.04
C GLN A 133 1.57 -15.19 -3.86
N ALA A 134 1.94 -13.94 -3.52
CA ALA A 134 2.85 -13.66 -2.41
C ALA A 134 2.26 -14.10 -1.05
N ARG A 135 0.94 -13.99 -0.88
CA ARG A 135 0.21 -14.38 0.34
C ARG A 135 -0.20 -15.86 0.38
N ASN A 136 0.03 -16.60 -0.72
CA ASN A 136 -0.51 -17.95 -0.89
C ASN A 136 -2.03 -18.04 -0.59
N GLN A 137 -2.79 -17.07 -1.10
CA GLN A 137 -4.21 -16.87 -0.86
C GLN A 137 -4.98 -16.87 -2.19
N PRO A 138 -6.20 -17.42 -2.28
CA PRO A 138 -7.04 -17.29 -3.46
C PRO A 138 -7.29 -15.82 -3.81
N MET A 139 -7.27 -15.51 -5.11
CA MET A 139 -7.43 -14.12 -5.56
C MET A 139 -8.81 -13.53 -5.20
N GLU A 140 -9.85 -14.36 -5.19
CA GLU A 140 -11.21 -13.96 -4.85
C GLU A 140 -11.33 -13.57 -3.36
N ASP A 141 -10.70 -14.36 -2.48
CA ASP A 141 -10.67 -14.08 -1.04
C ASP A 141 -9.90 -12.78 -0.77
N LEU A 142 -8.75 -12.63 -1.43
CA LEU A 142 -7.97 -11.39 -1.33
C LEU A 142 -8.76 -10.17 -1.84
N ALA A 143 -9.49 -10.31 -2.95
CA ALA A 143 -10.29 -9.22 -3.51
C ALA A 143 -11.38 -8.78 -2.53
N THR A 144 -12.05 -9.74 -1.91
CA THR A 144 -13.09 -9.48 -0.89
C THR A 144 -12.48 -8.78 0.34
N GLU A 145 -11.34 -9.28 0.83
CA GLU A 145 -10.62 -8.70 1.97
C GLU A 145 -10.16 -7.26 1.68
N ALA A 146 -9.49 -7.05 0.55
CA ALA A 146 -8.97 -5.74 0.17
C ALA A 146 -10.08 -4.72 -0.09
N LEU A 147 -11.21 -5.15 -0.66
CA LEU A 147 -12.38 -4.31 -0.86
C LEU A 147 -12.95 -3.86 0.49
N ALA A 148 -13.20 -4.78 1.41
CA ALA A 148 -13.72 -4.47 2.75
C ALA A 148 -12.79 -3.51 3.49
N THR A 149 -11.48 -3.79 3.47
CA THR A 149 -10.46 -2.92 4.06
C THR A 149 -10.50 -1.50 3.48
N THR A 150 -10.64 -1.38 2.15
CA THR A 150 -10.68 -0.08 1.47
C THR A 150 -11.95 0.69 1.80
N GLN A 151 -13.10 0.02 1.83
CA GLN A 151 -14.38 0.64 2.19
C GLN A 151 -14.37 1.18 3.63
N GLU A 152 -13.88 0.38 4.56
CA GLU A 152 -13.76 0.79 5.97
C GLU A 152 -12.82 1.99 6.12
N PHE A 153 -11.63 1.91 5.51
CA PHE A 153 -10.61 2.96 5.61
C PHE A 153 -11.10 4.32 5.09
N PHE A 154 -11.78 4.33 3.93
CA PHE A 154 -12.26 5.56 3.31
C PHE A 154 -13.69 5.93 3.71
N ASN A 155 -14.34 5.10 4.53
CA ASN A 155 -15.75 5.24 4.92
C ASN A 155 -16.66 5.43 3.70
N ILE A 156 -16.57 4.52 2.74
CA ILE A 156 -17.35 4.51 1.49
C ILE A 156 -18.25 3.28 1.39
N GLU A 157 -19.46 3.47 0.90
CA GLU A 157 -20.36 2.38 0.53
C GLU A 157 -20.41 2.26 -0.99
N LEU A 158 -20.34 1.03 -1.49
CA LEU A 158 -20.59 0.74 -2.90
C LEU A 158 -22.11 0.55 -3.08
N THR A 159 -22.69 1.38 -3.92
CA THR A 159 -24.09 1.28 -4.34
C THR A 159 -24.23 0.32 -5.50
#